data_1bf71d7f9039d03be3bba192bfcc00ab
#
_entry.id   1bf71d7f9039d03be3bba192bfcc00ab
#
_cell.length_a   1.000
_cell.length_b   1.000
_cell.length_c   1.000
_cell.angle_alpha   90.00
_cell.angle_beta   90.00
_cell.angle_gamma   90.00
#
_symmetry.space_group_name_H-M   'P 1'
#
loop_
_entity.id
_entity.type
_entity.pdbx_description
1 polymer ?
#
loop_
_entity_poly.entity_id
_entity_poly.type
_entity_poly.pdbx_seq_one_letter_code
_entity_poly.pdbx_strand_id
1 'polypeptide(L)'
;TEDTDISFKIMQSGKLIALAYNSEAFQQEPETLKSYYMQRKRWAKGNYEVVLSNFKHLFGKGNWRVKLEVINYSCIFFWFNAAIILSDLIFFANILAICIHSVVPGVQIPFAFDSDNIYIAQLMLFNWILMIGIYLLQINVALASQFGQATIKQIWLALAAYFTYSQLFIIVSVDAVSSIVMDKLLHREGTKWVKTKRFAG
;
A
#
# COMPACT_ATOMS: atom_id res chain seq x y z
N THR A 1 -0.69 -3.60 13.23
CA THR A 1 0.64 -3.01 13.53
C THR A 1 1.29 -3.60 14.75
N GLU A 2 0.52 -3.92 15.79
CA GLU A 2 1.01 -4.70 16.94
C GLU A 2 1.56 -6.05 16.51
N ASP A 3 0.94 -6.71 15.54
CA ASP A 3 1.39 -8.00 14.99
C ASP A 3 2.77 -7.88 14.34
N THR A 4 3.00 -6.78 13.60
CA THR A 4 4.30 -6.50 12.98
C THR A 4 5.38 -6.24 14.04
N ASP A 5 5.07 -5.45 15.06
CA ASP A 5 6.00 -5.14 16.15
C ASP A 5 6.36 -6.40 16.98
N ILE A 6 5.34 -7.22 17.29
CA ILE A 6 5.54 -8.52 17.98
C ILE A 6 6.40 -9.44 17.11
N SER A 7 6.18 -9.49 15.81
CA SER A 7 6.99 -10.31 14.90
C SER A 7 8.46 -9.91 14.94
N PHE A 8 8.77 -8.61 14.91
CA PHE A 8 10.16 -8.15 15.08
C PHE A 8 10.75 -8.54 16.41
N LYS A 9 10.01 -8.40 17.51
CA LYS A 9 10.48 -8.79 18.85
C LYS A 9 10.75 -10.28 18.98
N ILE A 10 9.89 -11.12 18.39
CA ILE A 10 10.09 -12.59 18.35
C ILE A 10 11.37 -12.93 17.57
N MET A 11 11.57 -12.34 16.40
CA MET A 11 12.78 -12.58 15.60
C MET A 11 14.06 -12.05 16.28
N GLN A 12 13.98 -10.90 16.96
CA GLN A 12 15.09 -10.36 17.74
C GLN A 12 15.49 -11.28 18.89
N SER A 13 14.54 -12.01 19.49
CA SER A 13 14.82 -13.03 20.51
C SER A 13 15.40 -14.34 19.95
N GLY A 14 15.67 -14.41 18.63
CA GLY A 14 16.22 -15.58 17.95
C GLY A 14 15.20 -16.67 17.63
N LYS A 15 13.91 -16.42 17.88
CA LYS A 15 12.83 -17.37 17.60
C LYS A 15 12.31 -17.21 16.16
N LEU A 16 11.61 -18.24 15.67
CA LEU A 16 10.98 -18.25 14.36
C LEU A 16 9.48 -18.10 14.50
N ILE A 17 8.87 -17.50 13.47
CA ILE A 17 7.43 -17.44 13.32
C ILE A 17 7.05 -18.42 12.23
N ALA A 18 6.10 -19.31 12.53
CA ALA A 18 5.54 -20.25 11.56
C ALA A 18 4.13 -19.84 11.16
N LEU A 19 3.83 -20.01 9.88
CA LEU A 19 2.48 -19.81 9.35
C LEU A 19 1.68 -21.10 9.50
N ALA A 20 0.51 -21.01 10.14
CA ALA A 20 -0.43 -22.13 10.23
C ALA A 20 -1.51 -21.96 9.14
N TYR A 21 -1.41 -22.73 8.06
CA TYR A 21 -2.31 -22.63 6.90
C TYR A 21 -3.75 -23.03 7.21
N ASN A 22 -3.97 -23.81 8.26
CA ASN A 22 -5.30 -24.29 8.66
C ASN A 22 -5.95 -23.45 9.75
N SER A 23 -5.39 -22.26 10.04
CA SER A 23 -5.92 -21.34 11.03
C SER A 23 -6.77 -20.29 10.33
N GLU A 24 -8.06 -20.26 10.66
CA GLU A 24 -9.00 -19.27 10.14
C GLU A 24 -9.33 -18.25 11.23
N ALA A 25 -9.37 -16.99 10.85
CA ALA A 25 -9.79 -15.90 11.72
C ALA A 25 -10.88 -15.07 11.03
N PHE A 26 -12.01 -14.90 11.71
CA PHE A 26 -13.09 -14.06 11.24
C PHE A 26 -12.95 -12.66 11.81
N GLN A 27 -12.96 -11.66 10.93
CA GLN A 27 -12.85 -10.25 11.29
C GLN A 27 -14.09 -9.50 10.82
N GLN A 28 -14.54 -8.55 11.64
CA GLN A 28 -15.57 -7.61 11.21
C GLN A 28 -14.91 -6.50 10.39
N GLU A 29 -15.30 -6.38 9.13
CA GLU A 29 -14.84 -5.32 8.26
C GLU A 29 -15.57 -4.00 8.55
N PRO A 30 -14.95 -2.85 8.29
CA PRO A 30 -15.59 -1.54 8.47
C PRO A 30 -16.73 -1.35 7.47
N GLU A 31 -17.89 -0.98 7.96
CA GLU A 31 -19.13 -0.82 7.16
C GLU A 31 -19.21 0.52 6.43
N THR A 32 -18.41 1.52 6.81
CA THR A 32 -18.42 2.85 6.20
C THR A 32 -17.05 3.24 5.66
N LEU A 33 -17.03 4.06 4.58
CA LEU A 33 -15.78 4.59 4.03
C LEU A 33 -14.97 5.36 5.08
N LYS A 34 -15.62 6.08 5.99
CA LYS A 34 -14.95 6.80 7.06
C LYS A 34 -14.26 5.86 8.04
N SER A 35 -14.93 4.81 8.49
CA SER A 35 -14.33 3.82 9.39
C SER A 35 -13.21 3.03 8.71
N TYR A 36 -13.38 2.69 7.43
CA TYR A 36 -12.35 2.09 6.60
C TYR A 36 -11.10 3.00 6.49
N TYR A 37 -11.28 4.26 6.12
CA TYR A 37 -10.21 5.23 6.01
C TYR A 37 -9.42 5.37 7.32
N MET A 38 -10.12 5.54 8.43
CA MET A 38 -9.50 5.66 9.76
C MET A 38 -8.74 4.39 10.17
N GLN A 39 -9.29 3.22 9.86
CA GLN A 39 -8.63 1.94 10.10
C GLN A 39 -7.34 1.82 9.29
N ARG A 40 -7.40 2.08 7.98
CA ARG A 40 -6.24 1.98 7.07
C ARG A 40 -5.16 3.02 7.38
N LYS A 41 -5.56 4.25 7.72
CA LYS A 41 -4.62 5.30 8.18
C LYS A 41 -3.87 4.85 9.43
N ARG A 42 -4.58 4.28 10.42
CA ARG A 42 -3.96 3.75 11.62
C ARG A 42 -2.97 2.63 11.31
N TRP A 43 -3.34 1.69 10.42
CA TRP A 43 -2.45 0.60 10.02
C TRP A 43 -1.22 1.10 9.28
N ALA A 44 -1.40 2.00 8.31
CA ALA A 44 -0.30 2.58 7.57
C ALA A 44 0.66 3.30 8.51
N LYS A 45 0.16 4.21 9.36
CA LYS A 45 0.97 4.95 10.33
C LYS A 45 1.76 4.03 11.24
N GLY A 46 1.10 3.05 11.87
CA GLY A 46 1.77 2.13 12.78
C GLY A 46 2.80 1.23 12.08
N ASN A 47 2.55 0.78 10.84
CA ASN A 47 3.55 0.03 10.08
C ASN A 47 4.78 0.88 9.75
N TYR A 48 4.59 2.13 9.33
CA TYR A 48 5.71 3.06 9.12
C TYR A 48 6.50 3.29 10.40
N GLU A 49 5.84 3.50 11.54
CA GLU A 49 6.49 3.70 12.85
C GLU A 49 7.30 2.45 13.27
N VAL A 50 6.75 1.24 13.10
CA VAL A 50 7.45 -0.01 13.40
C VAL A 50 8.69 -0.18 12.52
N VAL A 51 8.59 0.06 11.22
CA VAL A 51 9.74 -0.04 10.32
C VAL A 51 10.80 0.98 10.70
N LEU A 52 10.43 2.24 10.90
CA LEU A 52 11.36 3.31 11.28
C LEU A 52 12.06 3.02 12.62
N SER A 53 11.35 2.50 13.62
CA SER A 53 11.93 2.16 14.93
C SER A 53 12.92 1.00 14.85
N ASN A 54 12.72 0.07 13.91
CA ASN A 54 13.59 -1.08 13.70
C ASN A 54 14.75 -0.80 12.72
N PHE A 55 14.77 0.36 12.05
CA PHE A 55 15.80 0.71 11.06
C PHE A 55 17.22 0.69 11.64
N LYS A 56 17.36 1.03 12.93
CA LYS A 56 18.63 0.96 13.66
C LYS A 56 19.28 -0.43 13.64
N HIS A 57 18.50 -1.49 13.54
CA HIS A 57 19.00 -2.87 13.50
C HIS A 57 19.75 -3.23 12.21
N LEU A 58 19.62 -2.43 11.14
CA LEU A 58 20.39 -2.63 9.92
C LEU A 58 21.90 -2.44 10.14
N PHE A 59 22.27 -1.49 11.00
CA PHE A 59 23.66 -1.06 11.19
C PHE A 59 24.36 -1.75 12.38
N GLY A 60 23.62 -2.48 13.22
CA GLY A 60 24.15 -3.17 14.40
C GLY A 60 24.70 -4.57 14.11
N LYS A 61 25.44 -5.13 15.08
CA LYS A 61 25.78 -6.56 15.14
C LYS A 61 24.53 -7.33 15.58
N GLY A 62 23.63 -7.61 14.66
CA GLY A 62 22.35 -8.27 14.95
C GLY A 62 22.11 -9.49 14.09
N ASN A 63 21.03 -10.20 14.39
CA ASN A 63 20.56 -11.35 13.63
C ASN A 63 20.30 -10.93 12.17
N TRP A 64 20.95 -11.60 11.22
CA TRP A 64 20.81 -11.30 9.78
C TRP A 64 19.36 -11.42 9.28
N ARG A 65 18.54 -12.29 9.89
CA ARG A 65 17.13 -12.43 9.58
C ARG A 65 16.33 -11.17 9.91
N VAL A 66 16.63 -10.54 11.06
CA VAL A 66 16.02 -9.25 11.43
C VAL A 66 16.41 -8.17 10.41
N LYS A 67 17.67 -8.15 9.96
CA LYS A 67 18.13 -7.20 8.93
C LYS A 67 17.38 -7.39 7.61
N LEU A 68 17.26 -8.64 7.14
CA LEU A 68 16.51 -8.95 5.92
C LEU A 68 15.05 -8.52 6.05
N GLU A 69 14.45 -8.75 7.21
CA GLU A 69 13.05 -8.39 7.43
C GLU A 69 12.85 -6.87 7.46
N VAL A 70 13.76 -6.12 8.09
CA VAL A 70 13.73 -4.64 8.04
C VAL A 70 13.88 -4.15 6.60
N ILE A 71 14.77 -4.76 5.80
CA ILE A 71 14.91 -4.41 4.38
C ILE A 71 13.62 -4.72 3.62
N ASN A 72 13.06 -5.92 3.80
CA ASN A 72 11.83 -6.35 3.15
C ASN A 72 10.66 -5.40 3.44
N TYR A 73 10.40 -5.11 4.73
CA TYR A 73 9.37 -4.17 5.13
C TYR A 73 9.64 -2.75 4.63
N SER A 74 10.91 -2.31 4.63
CA SER A 74 11.29 -1.01 4.06
C SER A 74 11.02 -0.94 2.57
N CYS A 75 11.33 -1.99 1.82
CA CYS A 75 11.02 -2.06 0.39
C CYS A 75 9.51 -2.01 0.15
N ILE A 76 8.72 -2.78 0.92
CA ILE A 76 7.27 -2.82 0.76
C ILE A 76 6.62 -1.47 1.13
N PHE A 77 6.95 -0.92 2.30
CA PHE A 77 6.23 0.25 2.83
C PHE A 77 6.73 1.58 2.28
N PHE A 78 7.98 1.71 1.87
CA PHE A 78 8.51 2.96 1.35
C PHE A 78 8.69 2.92 -0.18
N TRP A 79 9.53 2.03 -0.69
CA TRP A 79 9.88 2.05 -2.10
C TRP A 79 8.73 1.60 -3.01
N PHE A 80 8.09 0.49 -2.66
CA PHE A 80 7.00 -0.04 -3.46
C PHE A 80 5.76 0.85 -3.43
N ASN A 81 5.39 1.37 -2.25
CA ASN A 81 4.32 2.34 -2.13
C ASN A 81 4.62 3.65 -2.87
N ALA A 82 5.85 4.17 -2.77
CA ALA A 82 6.24 5.36 -3.52
C ALA A 82 6.15 5.14 -5.03
N ALA A 83 6.57 3.97 -5.52
CA ALA A 83 6.47 3.62 -6.93
C ALA A 83 5.01 3.52 -7.41
N ILE A 84 4.12 2.90 -6.61
CA ILE A 84 2.68 2.84 -6.92
C ILE A 84 2.09 4.25 -6.97
N ILE A 85 2.30 5.05 -5.94
CA ILE A 85 1.77 6.41 -5.84
C ILE A 85 2.23 7.26 -7.04
N LEU A 86 3.51 7.20 -7.36
CA LEU A 86 4.07 7.94 -8.50
C LEU A 86 3.47 7.47 -9.82
N SER A 87 3.37 6.16 -10.02
CA SER A 87 2.81 5.55 -11.23
C SER A 87 1.34 5.98 -11.42
N ASP A 88 0.53 5.94 -10.37
CA ASP A 88 -0.88 6.32 -10.43
C ASP A 88 -1.06 7.83 -10.63
N LEU A 89 -0.25 8.65 -9.98
CA LEU A 89 -0.28 10.11 -10.21
C LEU A 89 0.05 10.47 -11.67
N ILE A 90 1.07 9.83 -12.26
CA ILE A 90 1.43 10.02 -13.66
C ILE A 90 0.28 9.58 -14.57
N PHE A 91 -0.33 8.42 -14.29
CA PHE A 91 -1.45 7.91 -15.06
C PHE A 91 -2.65 8.87 -15.05
N PHE A 92 -3.09 9.32 -13.87
CA PHE A 92 -4.20 10.26 -13.76
C PHE A 92 -3.89 11.63 -14.37
N ALA A 93 -2.66 12.11 -14.24
CA ALA A 93 -2.22 13.35 -14.87
C ALA A 93 -2.32 13.26 -16.42
N ASN A 94 -1.94 12.11 -17.00
CA ASN A 94 -2.08 11.89 -18.45
C ASN A 94 -3.53 11.81 -18.89
N ILE A 95 -4.40 11.13 -18.16
CA ILE A 95 -5.85 11.11 -18.48
C ILE A 95 -6.42 12.53 -18.44
N LEU A 96 -6.09 13.29 -17.39
CA LEU A 96 -6.54 14.68 -17.27
C LEU A 96 -6.03 15.54 -18.46
N ALA A 97 -4.77 15.36 -18.84
CA ALA A 97 -4.19 16.05 -19.98
C ALA A 97 -4.91 15.73 -21.30
N ILE A 98 -5.23 14.44 -21.54
CA ILE A 98 -6.03 14.01 -22.71
C ILE A 98 -7.41 14.68 -22.69
N CYS A 99 -8.08 14.69 -21.54
CA CYS A 99 -9.40 15.32 -21.41
C CYS A 99 -9.34 16.82 -21.69
N ILE A 100 -8.35 17.54 -21.17
CA ILE A 100 -8.19 18.99 -21.42
C ILE A 100 -7.89 19.23 -22.90
N HIS A 101 -7.00 18.47 -23.52
CA HIS A 101 -6.66 18.62 -24.93
C HIS A 101 -7.88 18.39 -25.85
N SER A 102 -8.76 17.46 -25.48
CA SER A 102 -9.99 17.17 -26.23
C SER A 102 -11.03 18.31 -26.18
N VAL A 103 -11.02 19.10 -25.10
CA VAL A 103 -11.98 20.21 -24.88
C VAL A 103 -11.42 21.55 -25.32
N VAL A 104 -10.09 21.74 -25.20
CA VAL A 104 -9.41 23.01 -25.56
C VAL A 104 -8.33 22.72 -26.59
N PRO A 105 -8.67 22.73 -27.91
CA PRO A 105 -7.69 22.52 -28.95
C PRO A 105 -6.62 23.61 -28.95
N GLY A 106 -5.36 23.20 -29.10
CA GLY A 106 -4.21 24.13 -29.14
C GLY A 106 -3.47 24.33 -27.82
N VAL A 107 -3.97 23.81 -26.71
CA VAL A 107 -3.19 23.73 -25.46
C VAL A 107 -2.19 22.58 -25.58
N GLN A 108 -0.91 22.91 -25.66
CA GLN A 108 0.14 21.92 -25.57
C GLN A 108 0.34 21.57 -24.09
N ILE A 109 -0.11 20.40 -23.70
CA ILE A 109 0.14 19.84 -22.36
C ILE A 109 1.24 18.81 -22.52
N PRO A 110 2.35 18.93 -21.82
CA PRO A 110 3.39 17.90 -21.84
C PRO A 110 2.81 16.61 -21.25
N PHE A 111 2.60 15.63 -22.11
CA PHE A 111 2.24 14.28 -21.68
C PHE A 111 3.48 13.61 -21.08
N ALA A 112 3.33 12.94 -19.97
CA ALA A 112 4.42 12.12 -19.43
C ALA A 112 4.83 11.00 -20.40
N PHE A 113 3.92 10.60 -21.30
CA PHE A 113 4.18 9.65 -22.38
C PHE A 113 4.74 10.31 -23.67
N ASP A 114 4.65 11.62 -23.77
CA ASP A 114 5.22 12.41 -24.89
C ASP A 114 6.63 12.93 -24.49
N SER A 115 7.42 12.06 -23.90
CA SER A 115 8.82 12.37 -23.69
C SER A 115 9.55 12.19 -25.03
N ASP A 116 10.49 13.07 -25.34
CA ASP A 116 11.40 12.93 -26.50
C ASP A 116 12.16 11.59 -26.47
N ASN A 117 12.07 10.88 -25.34
CA ASN A 117 12.63 9.57 -25.13
C ASN A 117 11.52 8.49 -25.10
N ILE A 118 11.27 7.89 -26.26
CA ILE A 118 10.32 6.81 -26.45
C ILE A 118 10.54 5.62 -25.49
N TYR A 119 11.78 5.36 -25.08
CA TYR A 119 12.10 4.27 -24.15
C TYR A 119 11.55 4.53 -22.74
N ILE A 120 11.58 5.78 -22.27
CA ILE A 120 11.00 6.16 -20.98
C ILE A 120 9.48 5.99 -21.01
N ALA A 121 8.83 6.45 -22.07
CA ALA A 121 7.38 6.30 -22.23
C ALA A 121 6.97 4.81 -22.26
N GLN A 122 7.69 3.98 -22.99
CA GLN A 122 7.46 2.53 -23.04
C GLN A 122 7.69 1.86 -21.69
N LEU A 123 8.74 2.25 -20.97
CA LEU A 123 9.04 1.71 -19.64
C LEU A 123 7.93 2.06 -18.63
N MET A 124 7.43 3.29 -18.66
CA MET A 124 6.31 3.72 -17.81
C MET A 124 5.04 2.93 -18.10
N LEU A 125 4.69 2.77 -19.38
CA LEU A 125 3.53 1.98 -19.79
C LEU A 125 3.68 0.51 -19.37
N PHE A 126 4.85 -0.08 -19.59
CA PHE A 126 5.15 -1.45 -19.18
C PHE A 126 5.01 -1.63 -17.66
N ASN A 127 5.59 -0.71 -16.88
CA ASN A 127 5.48 -0.75 -15.43
C ASN A 127 4.02 -0.70 -14.97
N TRP A 128 3.21 0.17 -15.57
CA TRP A 128 1.80 0.30 -15.23
C TRP A 128 1.00 -0.97 -15.56
N ILE A 129 1.21 -1.56 -16.75
CA ILE A 129 0.59 -2.84 -17.14
C ILE A 129 1.03 -3.96 -16.17
N LEU A 130 2.30 -4.00 -15.80
CA LEU A 130 2.85 -4.97 -14.87
C LEU A 130 2.19 -4.86 -13.48
N MET A 131 2.00 -3.64 -12.96
CA MET A 131 1.36 -3.40 -11.67
C MET A 131 -0.09 -3.87 -11.65
N ILE A 132 -0.87 -3.57 -12.68
CA ILE A 132 -2.24 -4.09 -12.82
C ILE A 132 -2.23 -5.62 -12.94
N GLY A 133 -1.33 -6.17 -13.72
CA GLY A 133 -1.19 -7.61 -13.90
C GLY A 133 -0.89 -8.33 -12.58
N ILE A 134 0.05 -7.82 -11.79
CA ILE A 134 0.38 -8.36 -10.45
C ILE A 134 -0.83 -8.25 -9.51
N TYR A 135 -1.51 -7.11 -9.49
CA TYR A 135 -2.71 -6.93 -8.68
C TYR A 135 -3.80 -7.95 -9.03
N LEU A 136 -4.12 -8.09 -10.32
CA LEU A 136 -5.13 -9.05 -10.77
C LEU A 136 -4.71 -10.50 -10.49
N LEU A 137 -3.43 -10.82 -10.62
CA LEU A 137 -2.90 -12.16 -10.28
C LEU A 137 -3.09 -12.45 -8.79
N GLN A 138 -2.73 -11.53 -7.91
CA GLN A 138 -2.91 -11.70 -6.46
C GLN A 138 -4.39 -11.90 -6.08
N ILE A 139 -5.30 -11.11 -6.66
CA ILE A 139 -6.74 -11.27 -6.42
C ILE A 139 -7.23 -12.62 -6.96
N ASN A 140 -6.80 -13.05 -8.15
CA ASN A 140 -7.16 -14.35 -8.70
C ASN A 140 -6.69 -15.50 -7.81
N VAL A 141 -5.45 -15.45 -7.32
CA VAL A 141 -4.92 -16.48 -6.40
C VAL A 141 -5.74 -16.50 -5.10
N ALA A 142 -6.06 -15.33 -4.53
CA ALA A 142 -6.87 -15.24 -3.32
C ALA A 142 -8.29 -15.80 -3.52
N LEU A 143 -8.96 -15.47 -4.63
CA LEU A 143 -10.29 -15.98 -4.95
C LEU A 143 -10.26 -17.49 -5.25
N ALA A 144 -9.26 -17.98 -5.96
CA ALA A 144 -9.11 -19.38 -6.27
C ALA A 144 -8.87 -20.23 -5.01
N SER A 145 -8.11 -19.70 -4.04
CA SER A 145 -7.87 -20.38 -2.77
C SER A 145 -9.13 -20.51 -1.90
N GLN A 146 -10.05 -19.56 -2.00
CA GLN A 146 -11.28 -19.55 -1.21
C GLN A 146 -12.47 -20.24 -1.91
N PHE A 147 -12.62 -20.05 -3.22
CA PHE A 147 -13.81 -20.44 -3.99
C PHE A 147 -13.51 -21.45 -5.10
N GLY A 148 -12.28 -21.95 -5.19
CA GLY A 148 -11.83 -22.90 -6.23
C GLY A 148 -11.51 -22.23 -7.57
N GLN A 149 -12.33 -21.32 -8.05
CA GLN A 149 -12.08 -20.55 -9.29
C GLN A 149 -12.68 -19.16 -9.21
N ALA A 150 -11.96 -18.17 -9.75
CA ALA A 150 -12.49 -16.82 -9.88
C ALA A 150 -13.48 -16.73 -11.05
N THR A 151 -14.65 -16.16 -10.80
CA THR A 151 -15.62 -15.88 -11.86
C THR A 151 -15.23 -14.61 -12.63
N ILE A 152 -15.64 -14.52 -13.89
CA ILE A 152 -15.38 -13.34 -14.73
C ILE A 152 -15.95 -12.05 -14.10
N LYS A 153 -17.09 -12.15 -13.41
CA LYS A 153 -17.68 -11.02 -12.65
C LYS A 153 -16.76 -10.54 -11.53
N GLN A 154 -16.13 -11.45 -10.81
CA GLN A 154 -15.18 -11.11 -9.74
C GLN A 154 -13.91 -10.45 -10.29
N ILE A 155 -13.44 -10.90 -11.46
CA ILE A 155 -12.29 -10.27 -12.13
C ILE A 155 -12.60 -8.84 -12.55
N TRP A 156 -13.78 -8.59 -13.16
CA TRP A 156 -14.21 -7.23 -13.50
C TRP A 156 -14.41 -6.33 -12.27
N LEU A 157 -14.94 -6.90 -11.19
CA LEU A 157 -15.08 -6.18 -9.93
C LEU A 157 -13.72 -5.84 -9.30
N ALA A 158 -12.75 -6.75 -9.37
CA ALA A 158 -11.38 -6.50 -8.93
C ALA A 158 -10.72 -5.40 -9.76
N LEU A 159 -10.90 -5.41 -11.08
CA LEU A 159 -10.39 -4.34 -11.94
C LEU A 159 -11.03 -2.99 -11.60
N ALA A 160 -12.33 -2.94 -11.41
CA ALA A 160 -13.03 -1.72 -10.98
C ALA A 160 -12.54 -1.25 -9.60
N ALA A 161 -12.28 -2.18 -8.67
CA ALA A 161 -11.74 -1.87 -7.35
C ALA A 161 -10.31 -1.30 -7.42
N TYR A 162 -9.50 -1.71 -8.38
CA TYR A 162 -8.18 -1.13 -8.59
C TYR A 162 -8.27 0.37 -8.87
N PHE A 163 -9.17 0.79 -9.76
CA PHE A 163 -9.32 2.21 -10.14
C PHE A 163 -10.14 3.05 -9.14
N THR A 164 -10.75 2.44 -8.16
CA THR A 164 -11.60 3.15 -7.19
C THR A 164 -11.12 2.94 -5.76
N TYR A 165 -11.39 1.78 -5.23
CA TYR A 165 -11.14 1.44 -3.83
C TYR A 165 -9.65 1.40 -3.46
N SER A 166 -8.81 0.83 -4.33
CA SER A 166 -7.36 0.76 -4.08
C SER A 166 -6.71 2.13 -4.11
N GLN A 167 -7.29 3.10 -4.85
CA GLN A 167 -6.78 4.47 -4.90
C GLN A 167 -6.92 5.23 -3.57
N LEU A 168 -7.87 4.84 -2.72
CA LEU A 168 -7.96 5.37 -1.36
C LEU A 168 -6.69 5.10 -0.54
N PHE A 169 -5.94 4.05 -0.90
CA PHE A 169 -4.68 3.74 -0.24
C PHE A 169 -3.61 4.82 -0.45
N ILE A 170 -3.59 5.48 -1.60
CA ILE A 170 -2.68 6.61 -1.88
C ILE A 170 -2.95 7.73 -0.87
N ILE A 171 -4.22 8.13 -0.75
CA ILE A 171 -4.63 9.22 0.17
C ILE A 171 -4.30 8.83 1.61
N VAL A 172 -4.59 7.59 1.99
CA VAL A 172 -4.29 7.05 3.32
C VAL A 172 -2.80 7.08 3.62
N SER A 173 -1.96 6.65 2.67
CA SER A 173 -0.50 6.60 2.84
C SER A 173 0.10 7.99 2.98
N VAL A 174 -0.30 8.93 2.13
CA VAL A 174 0.16 10.33 2.20
C VAL A 174 -0.25 10.97 3.53
N ASP A 175 -1.50 10.77 3.97
CA ASP A 175 -1.99 11.31 5.23
C ASP A 175 -1.30 10.65 6.45
N ALA A 176 -1.01 9.35 6.40
CA ALA A 176 -0.27 8.65 7.45
C ALA A 176 1.16 9.20 7.59
N VAL A 177 1.89 9.34 6.48
CA VAL A 177 3.25 9.91 6.48
C VAL A 177 3.24 11.36 6.94
N SER A 178 2.32 12.18 6.44
CA SER A 178 2.16 13.58 6.86
C SER A 178 1.89 13.68 8.37
N SER A 179 1.04 12.79 8.90
CA SER A 179 0.76 12.74 10.34
C SER A 179 2.01 12.40 11.16
N ILE A 180 2.85 11.46 10.70
CA ILE A 180 4.10 11.10 11.39
C ILE A 180 5.07 12.29 11.41
N VAL A 181 5.22 12.98 10.27
CA VAL A 181 6.08 14.15 10.15
C VAL A 181 5.60 15.26 11.07
N MET A 182 4.29 15.56 11.05
CA MET A 182 3.70 16.59 11.90
C MET A 182 3.82 16.28 13.39
N ASP A 183 3.61 15.03 13.80
CA ASP A 183 3.75 14.61 15.20
C ASP A 183 5.19 14.76 15.68
N LYS A 184 6.18 14.43 14.83
CA LYS A 184 7.60 14.65 15.15
C LYS A 184 7.97 16.13 15.23
N LEU A 185 7.50 16.96 14.29
CA LEU A 185 7.78 18.40 14.27
C LEU A 185 7.14 19.13 15.46
N LEU A 186 5.93 18.74 15.85
CA LEU A 186 5.17 19.37 16.94
C LEU A 186 5.44 18.72 18.31
N HIS A 187 6.41 17.78 18.41
CA HIS A 187 6.74 17.03 19.63
C HIS A 187 5.49 16.44 20.32
N ARG A 188 4.49 16.03 19.53
CA ARG A 188 3.30 15.37 20.05
C ARG A 188 3.63 13.93 20.43
N GLU A 189 3.18 13.53 21.62
CA GLU A 189 3.23 12.11 21.99
C GLU A 189 2.44 11.28 20.99
N GLY A 190 2.98 10.09 20.66
CA GLY A 190 2.42 9.20 19.66
C GLY A 190 0.92 9.00 19.79
N THR A 191 0.27 8.77 18.69
CA THR A 191 -1.19 8.75 18.51
C THR A 191 -1.86 7.86 19.57
N LYS A 192 -2.70 8.44 20.43
CA LYS A 192 -3.56 7.68 21.33
C LYS A 192 -4.38 6.68 20.51
N TRP A 193 -4.33 5.44 20.89
CA TRP A 193 -5.04 4.37 20.18
C TRP A 193 -6.56 4.56 20.30
N VAL A 194 -7.21 4.97 19.22
CA VAL A 194 -8.66 5.03 19.10
C VAL A 194 -9.14 3.67 18.59
N LYS A 195 -9.76 2.88 19.46
CA LYS A 195 -10.42 1.61 19.08
C LYS A 195 -11.54 1.89 18.09
N THR A 196 -11.60 1.11 17.01
CA THR A 196 -12.79 1.07 16.14
C THR A 196 -13.99 0.61 16.99
N LYS A 197 -15.12 1.30 16.89
CA LYS A 197 -16.35 0.86 17.57
C LYS A 197 -16.70 -0.55 17.07
N ARG A 198 -16.80 -1.49 17.99
CA ARG A 198 -17.33 -2.82 17.70
C ARG A 198 -18.83 -2.72 17.85
N PHE A 199 -19.57 -3.20 16.88
CA PHE A 199 -21.00 -3.35 17.04
C PHE A 199 -21.21 -4.50 18.04
N ALA A 200 -22.01 -4.25 19.09
CA ALA A 200 -22.48 -5.30 19.95
C ALA A 200 -23.40 -6.19 19.10
N GLY A 201 -23.04 -7.48 18.97
CA GLY A 201 -23.94 -8.48 18.44
C GLY A 201 -25.05 -8.77 19.43
#